data_4b16e4f0bfef602d43a5aa4984733b32
#
_entry.id   4b16e4f0bfef602d43a5aa4984733b32
#
_cell.length_a   1.000
_cell.length_b   1.000
_cell.length_c   1.000
_cell.angle_alpha   90.00
_cell.angle_beta   90.00
_cell.angle_gamma   90.00
#
_symmetry.space_group_name_H-M   'P 1'
#
loop_
_entity.id
_entity.type
_entity.pdbx_description
1 polymer ?
#
loop_
_entity_poly.entity_id
_entity_poly.type
_entity_poly.pdbx_seq_one_letter_code
_entity_poly.pdbx_strand_id
1 'polypeptide(L)'
;EKYVGVNDSVFSRELYMNERQLKHMLRSGMHIGNHGYNHYWWNSLSRQEMGNELDLSINFLKNIGVDMSNWTACYPYGSYDNECINMLEERGCKLAVTTDVGIATTNKEARFIMPRLDTNNMPIK
;
A
#
# COMPACT_ATOMS: atom_id res chain seq x y z
N GLU A 1 19.22 7.25 19.87
CA GLU A 1 19.18 8.41 20.80
C GLU A 1 20.55 9.03 21.06
N LYS A 2 21.60 8.23 21.21
CA LYS A 2 22.94 8.70 21.61
C LYS A 2 23.66 9.58 20.57
N TYR A 3 23.21 9.59 19.31
CA TYR A 3 23.89 10.27 18.21
C TYR A 3 23.09 11.41 17.56
N VAL A 4 21.77 11.49 17.76
CA VAL A 4 20.92 12.47 17.04
C VAL A 4 20.22 13.44 17.99
N GLY A 5 20.17 13.15 19.30
CA GLY A 5 19.57 14.05 20.31
C GLY A 5 18.07 14.33 20.14
N VAL A 6 17.39 13.55 19.26
CA VAL A 6 15.96 13.70 18.97
C VAL A 6 15.21 12.53 19.61
N ASN A 7 14.09 12.84 20.28
CA ASN A 7 13.20 11.83 20.82
C ASN A 7 12.43 11.16 19.66
N ASP A 8 12.49 9.82 19.58
CA ASP A 8 11.88 9.02 18.50
C ASP A 8 10.38 9.33 18.32
N SER A 9 9.65 9.57 19.41
CA SER A 9 8.22 9.88 19.35
C SER A 9 7.95 11.29 18.79
N VAL A 10 8.84 12.23 18.96
CA VAL A 10 8.76 13.57 18.36
C VAL A 10 9.12 13.47 16.89
N PHE A 11 10.22 12.80 16.57
CA PHE A 11 10.70 12.61 15.22
C PHE A 11 9.67 11.86 14.33
N SER A 12 9.05 10.81 14.86
CA SER A 12 8.01 10.07 14.12
C SER A 12 6.78 10.92 13.80
N ARG A 13 6.38 11.86 14.67
CA ARG A 13 5.26 12.77 14.41
C ARG A 13 5.56 13.80 13.31
N GLU A 14 6.83 14.15 13.15
CA GLU A 14 7.29 15.06 12.09
C GLU A 14 7.45 14.33 10.75
N LEU A 15 7.85 13.05 10.80
CA LEU A 15 8.16 12.26 9.62
C LEU A 15 6.93 11.58 9.01
N TYR A 16 5.99 11.11 9.83
CA TYR A 16 4.83 10.34 9.37
C TYR A 16 3.53 11.13 9.46
N MET A 17 2.65 10.93 8.48
CA MET A 17 1.32 11.51 8.48
C MET A 17 0.45 10.92 9.60
N ASN A 18 -0.34 11.78 10.23
CA ASN A 18 -1.36 11.36 11.17
C ASN A 18 -2.73 11.17 10.48
N GLU A 19 -3.68 10.53 11.15
CA GLU A 19 -5.02 10.28 10.60
C GLU A 19 -5.75 11.54 10.13
N ARG A 20 -5.58 12.69 10.80
CA ARG A 20 -6.21 13.94 10.41
C ARG A 20 -5.70 14.42 9.05
N GLN A 21 -4.40 14.24 8.79
CA GLN A 21 -3.79 14.58 7.50
C GLN A 21 -4.28 13.64 6.41
N LEU A 22 -4.35 12.32 6.68
CA LEU A 22 -4.90 11.33 5.74
C LEU A 22 -6.37 11.64 5.41
N LYS A 23 -7.21 11.92 6.41
CA LYS A 23 -8.60 12.33 6.20
C LYS A 23 -8.73 13.64 5.41
N HIS A 24 -7.75 14.56 5.56
CA HIS A 24 -7.70 15.78 4.76
C HIS A 24 -7.38 15.48 3.29
N MET A 25 -6.42 14.60 3.02
CA MET A 25 -6.08 14.15 1.66
C MET A 25 -7.30 13.53 0.97
N LEU A 26 -8.03 12.64 1.64
CA LEU A 26 -9.27 12.04 1.10
C LEU A 26 -10.31 13.10 0.75
N ARG A 27 -10.56 14.07 1.65
CA ARG A 27 -11.50 15.18 1.38
C ARG A 27 -11.05 16.08 0.23
N SER A 28 -9.75 16.13 -0.03
CA SER A 28 -9.17 16.85 -1.17
C SER A 28 -9.16 16.04 -2.48
N GLY A 29 -9.82 14.89 -2.50
CA GLY A 29 -9.95 14.04 -3.69
C GLY A 29 -8.75 13.13 -3.97
N MET A 30 -7.81 12.98 -3.02
CA MET A 30 -6.68 12.06 -3.19
C MET A 30 -7.11 10.63 -2.89
N HIS A 31 -6.59 9.68 -3.66
CA HIS A 31 -6.77 8.26 -3.40
C HIS A 31 -5.71 7.75 -2.41
N ILE A 32 -6.13 6.92 -1.44
CA ILE A 32 -5.23 6.24 -0.50
C ILE A 32 -5.41 4.75 -0.69
N GLY A 33 -4.35 4.06 -1.09
CA GLY A 33 -4.30 2.61 -1.27
C GLY A 33 -3.69 1.88 -0.07
N ASN A 34 -3.78 0.54 -0.11
CA ASN A 34 -3.24 -0.36 0.90
C ASN A 34 -1.77 -0.69 0.60
N HIS A 35 -0.93 -0.73 1.64
CA HIS A 35 0.46 -1.17 1.54
C HIS A 35 0.87 -2.08 2.71
N GLY A 36 -0.10 -2.85 3.23
CA GLY A 36 0.07 -3.65 4.44
C GLY A 36 -0.07 -2.81 5.72
N TYR A 37 -0.13 -3.49 6.86
CA TYR A 37 -0.22 -2.85 8.18
C TYR A 37 1.16 -2.68 8.82
N ASN A 38 1.96 -3.77 8.84
CA ASN A 38 3.32 -3.79 9.38
C ASN A 38 4.41 -3.74 8.29
N HIS A 39 4.04 -3.61 7.02
CA HIS A 39 4.97 -3.55 5.89
C HIS A 39 5.85 -4.81 5.74
N TYR A 40 5.30 -6.00 6.01
CA TYR A 40 6.00 -7.27 5.83
C TYR A 40 6.10 -7.68 4.35
N TRP A 41 7.04 -8.57 4.04
CA TRP A 41 7.11 -9.26 2.75
C TRP A 41 5.93 -10.24 2.67
N TRP A 42 4.90 -9.93 1.90
CA TRP A 42 3.66 -10.70 1.91
C TRP A 42 3.83 -12.16 1.48
N ASN A 43 4.69 -12.45 0.48
CA ASN A 43 4.96 -13.81 0.03
C ASN A 43 5.79 -14.65 1.02
N SER A 44 6.27 -14.06 2.12
CA SER A 44 6.96 -14.79 3.19
C SER A 44 6.05 -15.14 4.37
N LEU A 45 4.81 -14.63 4.36
CA LEU A 45 3.83 -14.85 5.42
C LEU A 45 3.00 -16.11 5.13
N SER A 46 2.58 -16.79 6.18
CA SER A 46 1.50 -17.78 6.06
C SER A 46 0.19 -17.07 5.65
N ARG A 47 -0.75 -17.84 5.06
CA ARG A 47 -2.08 -17.32 4.69
C ARG A 47 -2.77 -16.61 5.86
N GLN A 48 -2.65 -17.14 7.07
CA GLN A 48 -3.25 -16.54 8.26
C GLN A 48 -2.60 -15.21 8.64
N GLU A 49 -1.27 -15.14 8.63
CA GLU A 49 -0.53 -13.90 8.94
C GLU A 49 -0.82 -12.82 7.91
N MET A 50 -0.78 -13.18 6.62
CA MET A 50 -1.15 -12.24 5.56
C MET A 50 -2.61 -11.80 5.66
N GLY A 51 -3.52 -12.71 6.03
CA GLY A 51 -4.92 -12.37 6.30
C GLY A 51 -5.04 -11.30 7.38
N ASN A 52 -4.33 -11.46 8.49
CA ASN A 52 -4.31 -10.48 9.58
C ASN A 52 -3.74 -9.12 9.13
N GLU A 53 -2.64 -9.11 8.37
CA GLU A 53 -2.05 -7.90 7.79
C GLU A 53 -3.06 -7.11 6.92
N LEU A 54 -3.74 -7.83 6.03
CA LEU A 54 -4.74 -7.23 5.14
C LEU A 54 -5.96 -6.74 5.93
N ASP A 55 -6.48 -7.52 6.87
CA ASP A 55 -7.67 -7.18 7.62
C ASP A 55 -7.42 -5.97 8.54
N LEU A 56 -6.24 -5.88 9.17
CA LEU A 56 -5.85 -4.71 9.97
C LEU A 56 -5.73 -3.45 9.10
N SER A 57 -5.04 -3.54 7.97
CA SER A 57 -4.86 -2.39 7.07
C SER A 57 -6.16 -1.96 6.41
N ILE A 58 -7.03 -2.90 6.00
CA ILE A 58 -8.37 -2.63 5.47
C ILE A 58 -9.25 -1.93 6.52
N ASN A 59 -9.23 -2.40 7.76
CA ASN A 59 -9.97 -1.76 8.85
C ASN A 59 -9.47 -0.34 9.12
N PHE A 60 -8.17 -0.11 9.07
CA PHE A 60 -7.60 1.23 9.16
C PHE A 60 -8.10 2.14 8.04
N LEU A 61 -8.05 1.68 6.78
CA LEU A 61 -8.53 2.43 5.62
C LEU A 61 -10.02 2.78 5.73
N LYS A 62 -10.85 1.84 6.18
CA LYS A 62 -12.29 2.10 6.47
C LYS A 62 -12.45 3.19 7.53
N ASN A 63 -11.69 3.13 8.62
CA ASN A 63 -11.80 4.07 9.74
C ASN A 63 -11.41 5.50 9.35
N ILE A 64 -10.48 5.67 8.43
CA ILE A 64 -10.14 7.00 7.91
C ILE A 64 -11.08 7.50 6.81
N GLY A 65 -11.98 6.64 6.29
CA GLY A 65 -13.02 7.00 5.32
C GLY A 65 -12.70 6.70 3.85
N VAL A 66 -11.79 5.74 3.59
CA VAL A 66 -11.54 5.29 2.22
C VAL A 66 -12.77 4.57 1.66
N ASP A 67 -13.13 4.85 0.42
CA ASP A 67 -14.16 4.10 -0.31
C ASP A 67 -13.66 2.69 -0.66
N MET A 68 -14.16 1.71 0.09
CA MET A 68 -13.76 0.32 -0.08
C MET A 68 -14.38 -0.36 -1.31
N SER A 69 -15.26 0.31 -2.05
CA SER A 69 -15.75 -0.21 -3.33
C SER A 69 -14.68 -0.16 -4.44
N ASN A 70 -13.67 0.69 -4.27
CA ASN A 70 -12.61 0.96 -5.25
C ASN A 70 -11.19 0.95 -4.65
N TRP A 71 -10.97 0.21 -3.56
CA TRP A 71 -9.66 0.17 -2.93
C TRP A 71 -8.62 -0.58 -3.77
N THR A 72 -7.39 -0.14 -3.63
CA THR A 72 -6.23 -0.64 -4.38
C THR A 72 -5.09 -1.01 -3.45
N ALA A 73 -4.15 -1.80 -3.94
CA ALA A 73 -2.98 -2.23 -3.17
C ALA A 73 -1.66 -1.94 -3.90
N CYS A 74 -0.61 -1.85 -3.10
CA CYS A 74 0.78 -1.88 -3.55
C CYS A 74 1.51 -2.91 -2.69
N TYR A 75 2.23 -3.83 -3.31
CA TYR A 75 2.94 -4.90 -2.60
C TYR A 75 4.14 -4.32 -1.85
N PRO A 76 4.25 -4.51 -0.51
CA PRO A 76 5.46 -4.16 0.24
C PRO A 76 6.67 -4.83 -0.40
N TYR A 77 7.71 -4.06 -0.69
CA TYR A 77 8.93 -4.49 -1.38
C TYR A 77 8.71 -5.12 -2.78
N GLY A 78 7.52 -4.97 -3.36
CA GLY A 78 7.13 -5.69 -4.58
C GLY A 78 6.90 -7.19 -4.38
N SER A 79 6.78 -7.64 -3.14
CA SER A 79 6.69 -9.05 -2.76
C SER A 79 5.27 -9.58 -2.91
N TYR A 80 5.05 -10.47 -3.86
CA TYR A 80 3.77 -11.14 -4.07
C TYR A 80 3.94 -12.53 -4.70
N ASP A 81 2.89 -13.32 -4.59
CA ASP A 81 2.69 -14.59 -5.28
C ASP A 81 1.20 -14.78 -5.62
N ASN A 82 0.83 -15.92 -6.15
CA ASN A 82 -0.55 -16.21 -6.50
C ASN A 82 -1.49 -16.23 -5.29
N GLU A 83 -0.99 -16.63 -4.12
CA GLU A 83 -1.76 -16.62 -2.89
C GLU A 83 -2.07 -15.18 -2.44
N CYS A 84 -1.09 -14.29 -2.53
CA CYS A 84 -1.28 -12.86 -2.27
C CYS A 84 -2.36 -12.25 -3.18
N ILE A 85 -2.31 -12.57 -4.47
CA ILE A 85 -3.30 -12.11 -5.46
C ILE A 85 -4.70 -12.60 -5.09
N ASN A 86 -4.85 -13.90 -4.81
CA ASN A 86 -6.12 -14.50 -4.42
C ASN A 86 -6.70 -13.82 -3.17
N MET A 87 -5.87 -13.57 -2.16
CA MET A 87 -6.31 -12.93 -0.92
C MET A 87 -6.72 -11.47 -1.08
N LEU A 88 -6.10 -10.73 -2.00
CA LEU A 88 -6.53 -9.39 -2.38
C LEU A 88 -7.88 -9.42 -3.10
N GLU A 89 -8.05 -10.36 -4.04
CA GLU A 89 -9.28 -10.54 -4.80
C GLU A 89 -10.45 -10.95 -3.90
N GLU A 90 -10.27 -11.91 -2.99
CA GLU A 90 -11.23 -12.34 -1.98
C GLU A 90 -11.75 -11.17 -1.12
N ARG A 91 -10.91 -10.14 -0.89
CA ARG A 91 -11.25 -8.94 -0.12
C ARG A 91 -11.75 -7.78 -0.97
N GLY A 92 -11.97 -8.00 -2.25
CA GLY A 92 -12.56 -7.03 -3.17
C GLY A 92 -11.60 -5.94 -3.65
N CYS A 93 -10.29 -6.16 -3.57
CA CYS A 93 -9.29 -5.29 -4.18
C CYS A 93 -9.55 -5.14 -5.68
N LYS A 94 -9.42 -3.93 -6.22
CA LYS A 94 -9.70 -3.68 -7.65
C LYS A 94 -8.47 -3.82 -8.51
N LEU A 95 -7.32 -3.40 -8.02
CA LEU A 95 -6.03 -3.52 -8.69
C LEU A 95 -4.89 -3.49 -7.67
N ALA A 96 -3.74 -4.03 -8.06
CA ALA A 96 -2.51 -3.89 -7.31
C ALA A 96 -1.35 -3.53 -8.24
N VAL A 97 -0.42 -2.72 -7.72
CA VAL A 97 0.77 -2.29 -8.44
C VAL A 97 2.01 -2.98 -7.88
N THR A 98 2.92 -3.35 -8.77
CA THR A 98 4.20 -3.98 -8.45
C THR A 98 5.34 -2.95 -8.41
N THR A 99 6.56 -3.42 -8.22
CA THR A 99 7.80 -2.66 -8.41
C THR A 99 8.39 -2.85 -9.81
N ASP A 100 7.76 -3.65 -10.66
CA ASP A 100 8.22 -3.87 -12.03
C ASP A 100 8.15 -2.56 -12.83
N VAL A 101 9.21 -2.28 -13.58
CA VAL A 101 9.30 -1.08 -14.39
C VAL A 101 8.56 -1.29 -15.71
N GLY A 102 7.58 -0.46 -15.99
CA GLY A 102 6.83 -0.55 -17.24
C GLY A 102 5.58 0.32 -17.29
N ILE A 103 4.91 0.27 -18.42
CA ILE A 103 3.63 0.94 -18.64
C ILE A 103 2.52 -0.09 -18.40
N ALA A 104 1.61 0.22 -17.48
CA ALA A 104 0.49 -0.64 -17.16
C ALA A 104 -0.47 -0.76 -18.36
N THR A 105 -1.00 -1.96 -18.57
CA THR A 105 -2.07 -2.22 -19.53
C THR A 105 -3.42 -2.30 -18.81
N THR A 106 -4.50 -1.92 -19.47
CA THR A 106 -5.85 -1.96 -18.91
C THR A 106 -6.49 -3.36 -18.99
N ASN A 107 -5.68 -4.41 -19.15
CA ASN A 107 -6.14 -5.78 -19.20
C ASN A 107 -6.61 -6.23 -17.79
N LYS A 108 -7.81 -6.79 -17.70
CA LYS A 108 -8.37 -7.30 -16.43
C LYS A 108 -7.51 -8.40 -15.80
N GLU A 109 -6.83 -9.21 -16.60
CA GLU A 109 -5.96 -10.29 -16.15
C GLU A 109 -4.69 -9.77 -15.46
N ALA A 110 -4.19 -8.61 -15.90
CA ALA A 110 -3.00 -7.98 -15.34
C ALA A 110 -3.29 -7.00 -14.18
N ARG A 111 -4.54 -6.87 -13.75
CA ARG A 111 -4.95 -5.85 -12.75
C ARG A 111 -4.25 -5.95 -11.38
N PHE A 112 -3.73 -7.13 -11.04
CA PHE A 112 -3.02 -7.35 -9.79
C PHE A 112 -1.49 -7.38 -9.93
N ILE A 113 -0.98 -7.19 -11.15
CA ILE A 113 0.46 -7.18 -11.45
C ILE A 113 0.82 -5.96 -12.31
N MET A 114 0.20 -4.81 -12.03
CA MET A 114 0.41 -3.61 -12.83
C MET A 114 1.81 -3.03 -12.60
N PRO A 115 2.64 -2.94 -13.64
CA PRO A 115 3.94 -2.28 -13.55
C PRO A 115 3.76 -0.77 -13.37
N ARG A 116 4.80 -0.09 -12.93
CA ARG A 116 4.82 1.37 -12.77
C ARG A 116 6.17 1.95 -13.12
N LEU A 117 6.20 3.25 -13.42
CA LEU A 117 7.43 4.00 -13.57
C LEU A 117 7.73 4.73 -12.26
N ASP A 118 8.94 4.55 -11.76
CA ASP A 118 9.49 5.38 -10.68
C ASP A 118 10.05 6.69 -11.27
N THR A 119 10.21 7.72 -10.44
CA THR A 119 10.83 8.98 -10.85
C THR A 119 12.25 8.79 -11.40
N ASN A 120 12.97 7.78 -10.91
CA ASN A 120 14.30 7.42 -11.41
C ASN A 120 14.27 6.79 -12.81
N ASN A 121 13.10 6.36 -13.30
CA ASN A 121 12.93 5.82 -14.65
C ASN A 121 12.57 6.92 -15.66
N MET A 122 12.36 8.15 -15.22
CA MET A 122 12.05 9.26 -16.09
C MET A 122 13.35 9.81 -16.71
N PRO A 123 13.33 10.21 -18.02
CA PRO A 123 14.51 10.80 -18.64
C PRO A 123 14.86 12.11 -17.92
N ILE A 124 16.09 12.21 -17.44
CA ILE A 124 16.65 13.46 -16.95
C ILE A 124 16.91 14.33 -18.19
N LYS A 125 16.24 15.48 -18.26
CA LYS A 125 16.52 16.49 -19.30
C LYS A 125 17.73 17.31 -18.92
#